data_b5dd11802d28151e55325264c043c232
#
_entry.id   b5dd11802d28151e55325264c043c232
#
_cell.length_a   1.000
_cell.length_b   1.000
_cell.length_c   1.000
_cell.angle_alpha   90.00
_cell.angle_beta   90.00
_cell.angle_gamma   90.00
#
_symmetry.space_group_name_H-M   'P 1'
#
loop_
_entity.id
_entity.type
_entity.pdbx_description
1 polymer ?
#
loop_
_entity_poly.entity_id
_entity_poly.type
_entity_poly.pdbx_seq_one_letter_code
_entity_poly.pdbx_strand_id
1 'polypeptide(L)'
;MVTDEDNGPDSGLDKGEAKSVTPISQLGYEACRDELIEVVRLLEQGGLDLDASLKLWERGEELAKRCEEHLAGARKRVEDALAAGPGEEA
;
A
#
# COMPACT_ATOMS: atom_id res chain seq x y z
N MET A 1 10.35 -5.13 -33.28
CA MET A 1 10.20 -5.14 -32.84
C MET A 1 9.69 -5.19 -32.07
N VAL A 2 9.91 -5.11 -32.12
CA VAL A 2 9.53 -5.00 -31.41
C VAL A 2 9.06 -4.95 -30.58
N THR A 3 9.34 -4.90 -30.68
CA THR A 3 9.00 -4.78 -29.91
C THR A 3 8.53 -4.50 -29.08
N ASP A 4 8.86 -4.20 -29.36
CA ASP A 4 8.50 -3.81 -28.58
C ASP A 4 7.86 -3.54 -27.82
N GLU A 5 7.94 -3.42 -28.26
CA GLU A 5 7.40 -3.08 -27.68
C GLU A 5 6.86 -3.05 -26.81
N ASP A 6 7.17 -3.14 -27.23
CA ASP A 6 6.71 -3.06 -26.48
C ASP A 6 6.45 -2.97 -25.59
N ASN A 7 6.81 -2.83 -25.94
CA ASN A 7 6.65 -2.64 -25.12
C ASN A 7 6.24 -2.27 -24.57
N GLY A 8 6.31 -1.95 -25.00
CA GLY A 8 6.02 -1.43 -24.62
C GLY A 8 5.39 -0.93 -24.10
N PRO A 9 5.30 -0.49 -24.63
CA PRO A 9 4.74 0.26 -24.25
C PRO A 9 3.88 0.27 -23.48
N ASP A 10 3.74 0.38 -23.69
CA ASP A 10 3.08 0.25 -23.02
C ASP A 10 2.99 0.32 -21.90
N SER A 11 3.21 0.89 -22.21
CA SER A 11 3.35 0.69 -20.81
C SER A 11 3.33 1.96 -20.03
N GLY A 12 3.60 3.03 -20.61
CA GLY A 12 3.68 4.28 -19.91
C GLY A 12 2.40 4.69 -19.25
N LEU A 13 1.36 4.78 -19.99
CA LEU A 13 0.14 5.24 -19.41
C LEU A 13 -0.45 4.25 -18.45
N ASP A 14 -0.04 3.03 -18.61
CA ASP A 14 -0.54 2.02 -17.71
C ASP A 14 -0.03 2.19 -16.31
N LYS A 15 0.97 3.01 -16.13
CA LYS A 15 1.55 3.14 -14.82
C LYS A 15 0.56 3.55 -13.76
N GLY A 16 -0.28 4.49 -14.09
CA GLY A 16 -1.28 4.91 -13.14
C GLY A 16 -2.21 3.78 -12.78
N GLU A 17 -2.59 3.05 -13.79
CA GLU A 17 -3.47 1.94 -13.53
C GLU A 17 -2.78 0.80 -12.84
N ALA A 18 -1.51 0.60 -13.19
CA ALA A 18 -0.77 -0.44 -12.55
C ALA A 18 -0.71 -0.20 -11.06
N LYS A 19 -0.61 1.05 -10.66
CA LYS A 19 -0.61 1.36 -9.25
C LYS A 19 -1.86 0.87 -8.56
N SER A 20 -3.01 1.11 -9.19
CA SER A 20 -4.24 0.77 -8.52
C SER A 20 -4.49 -0.72 -8.51
N VAL A 21 -3.77 -1.49 -9.32
CA VAL A 21 -3.99 -2.92 -9.31
C VAL A 21 -2.87 -3.68 -8.61
N THR A 22 -1.91 -2.98 -8.03
CA THR A 22 -0.86 -3.67 -7.30
C THR A 22 -1.47 -4.41 -6.12
N PRO A 23 -1.18 -5.69 -5.97
CA PRO A 23 -1.72 -6.41 -4.82
C PRO A 23 -1.23 -5.80 -3.52
N ILE A 24 -2.15 -5.63 -2.60
CA ILE A 24 -1.82 -4.99 -1.35
C ILE A 24 -0.78 -5.77 -0.58
N SER A 25 -0.80 -7.09 -0.71
CA SER A 25 0.17 -7.90 0.00
C SER A 25 1.61 -7.64 -0.42
N GLN A 26 1.79 -7.00 -1.58
CA GLN A 26 3.13 -6.68 -2.07
C GLN A 26 3.58 -5.28 -1.72
N LEU A 27 2.71 -4.48 -1.11
CA LEU A 27 3.05 -3.11 -0.79
C LEU A 27 3.83 -3.03 0.51
N GLY A 28 4.90 -2.25 0.50
CA GLY A 28 5.59 -1.92 1.74
C GLY A 28 4.78 -0.90 2.52
N TYR A 29 5.26 -0.58 3.72
CA TYR A 29 4.48 0.28 4.59
C TYR A 29 4.24 1.65 3.99
N GLU A 30 5.29 2.27 3.45
CA GLU A 30 5.14 3.64 2.96
C GLU A 30 4.22 3.72 1.76
N ALA A 31 4.35 2.75 0.84
CA ALA A 31 3.47 2.73 -0.31
C ALA A 31 2.03 2.49 0.12
N CYS A 32 1.84 1.61 1.09
CA CYS A 32 0.53 1.30 1.59
C CYS A 32 -0.11 2.52 2.25
N ARG A 33 0.67 3.21 3.06
CA ARG A 33 0.21 4.39 3.75
C ARG A 33 -0.13 5.51 2.75
N ASP A 34 0.72 5.70 1.77
CA ASP A 34 0.48 6.75 0.78
C ASP A 34 -0.79 6.48 0.00
N GLU A 35 -1.01 5.24 -0.38
CA GLU A 35 -2.22 4.92 -1.10
C GLU A 35 -3.44 5.07 -0.21
N LEU A 36 -3.34 4.71 1.04
CA LEU A 36 -4.45 4.87 1.96
C LEU A 36 -4.84 6.33 2.12
N ILE A 37 -3.83 7.20 2.23
CA ILE A 37 -4.09 8.62 2.32
C ILE A 37 -4.83 9.10 1.08
N GLU A 38 -4.43 8.61 -0.07
CA GLU A 38 -5.08 9.02 -1.31
C GLU A 38 -6.52 8.54 -1.36
N VAL A 39 -6.77 7.32 -0.90
CA VAL A 39 -8.13 6.78 -0.88
C VAL A 39 -9.01 7.64 0.03
N VAL A 40 -8.51 7.97 1.20
CA VAL A 40 -9.29 8.79 2.13
C VAL A 40 -9.56 10.15 1.52
N ARG A 41 -8.57 10.73 0.87
CA ARG A 41 -8.75 12.02 0.25
C ARG A 41 -9.84 12.00 -0.81
N LEU A 42 -9.83 10.95 -1.63
CA LEU A 42 -10.82 10.83 -2.68
C LEU A 42 -12.23 10.65 -2.09
N LEU A 43 -12.33 9.86 -1.04
CA LEU A 43 -13.62 9.66 -0.39
C LEU A 43 -14.12 10.96 0.25
N GLU A 44 -13.22 11.73 0.82
CA GLU A 44 -13.62 12.98 1.45
C GLU A 44 -14.04 14.02 0.44
N GLN A 45 -13.45 13.99 -0.74
CA GLN A 45 -13.86 14.92 -1.78
C GLN A 45 -15.30 14.69 -2.20
N GLY A 46 -15.73 13.45 -2.16
CA GLY A 46 -17.07 13.12 -2.61
C GLY A 46 -17.16 13.14 -4.13
N GLY A 47 -18.38 13.16 -4.61
CA GLY A 47 -18.60 13.22 -6.04
C GLY A 47 -18.54 11.89 -6.75
N LEU A 48 -18.28 10.81 -6.03
CA LEU A 48 -18.26 9.48 -6.60
C LEU A 48 -19.63 8.85 -6.46
N ASP A 49 -20.00 7.99 -7.42
CA ASP A 49 -21.23 7.26 -7.24
C ASP A 49 -21.02 6.22 -6.15
N LEU A 50 -22.11 5.59 -5.76
CA LEU A 50 -22.07 4.67 -4.62
C LEU A 50 -21.15 3.50 -4.88
N ASP A 51 -21.22 2.95 -6.08
CA ASP A 51 -20.42 1.78 -6.38
C ASP A 51 -18.93 2.09 -6.32
N ALA A 52 -18.55 3.22 -6.90
CA ALA A 52 -17.14 3.63 -6.85
C ALA A 52 -16.70 3.92 -5.42
N SER A 53 -17.57 4.54 -4.64
CA SER A 53 -17.25 4.83 -3.24
C SER A 53 -17.03 3.55 -2.45
N LEU A 54 -17.87 2.56 -2.68
CA LEU A 54 -17.73 1.30 -1.96
C LEU A 54 -16.44 0.59 -2.33
N LYS A 55 -16.08 0.62 -3.60
CA LYS A 55 -14.83 -0.02 -4.01
C LYS A 55 -13.63 0.67 -3.39
N LEU A 56 -13.65 1.99 -3.38
CA LEU A 56 -12.57 2.73 -2.73
C LEU A 56 -12.51 2.43 -1.25
N TRP A 57 -13.67 2.36 -0.62
CA TRP A 57 -13.71 2.08 0.81
C TRP A 57 -13.14 0.70 1.11
N GLU A 58 -13.49 -0.29 0.29
CA GLU A 58 -12.96 -1.63 0.48
C GLU A 58 -11.45 -1.65 0.32
N ARG A 59 -10.97 -0.94 -0.69
CA ARG A 59 -9.51 -0.84 -0.89
C ARG A 59 -8.86 -0.21 0.33
N GLY A 60 -9.49 0.85 0.85
CA GLY A 60 -8.96 1.52 2.02
C GLY A 60 -8.90 0.62 3.23
N GLU A 61 -9.91 -0.21 3.40
CA GLU A 61 -9.90 -1.15 4.52
C GLU A 61 -8.74 -2.11 4.43
N GLU A 62 -8.50 -2.63 3.24
CA GLU A 62 -7.39 -3.57 3.06
C GLU A 62 -6.06 -2.88 3.24
N LEU A 63 -5.96 -1.65 2.77
CA LEU A 63 -4.71 -0.90 2.96
C LEU A 63 -4.46 -0.63 4.44
N ALA A 64 -5.49 -0.27 5.16
CA ALA A 64 -5.35 -0.02 6.59
C ALA A 64 -4.89 -1.28 7.32
N LYS A 65 -5.45 -2.41 6.93
CA LYS A 65 -5.07 -3.67 7.53
C LYS A 65 -3.61 -3.97 7.24
N ARG A 66 -3.19 -3.74 6.02
CA ARG A 66 -1.80 -3.99 5.66
C ARG A 66 -0.85 -3.07 6.42
N CYS A 67 -1.24 -1.81 6.59
CA CYS A 67 -0.43 -0.89 7.38
C CYS A 67 -0.29 -1.40 8.81
N GLU A 68 -1.37 -1.91 9.37
CA GLU A 68 -1.31 -2.42 10.72
C GLU A 68 -0.39 -3.63 10.83
N GLU A 69 -0.41 -4.49 9.81
CA GLU A 69 0.49 -5.63 9.81
C GLU A 69 1.93 -5.17 9.84
N HIS A 70 2.24 -4.17 9.05
CA HIS A 70 3.60 -3.65 9.03
C HIS A 70 3.99 -3.06 10.38
N LEU A 71 3.08 -2.31 10.99
CA LEU A 71 3.36 -1.69 12.28
C LEU A 71 3.50 -2.73 13.37
N ALA A 72 2.67 -3.76 13.33
CA ALA A 72 2.77 -4.83 14.30
C ALA A 72 4.10 -5.55 14.19
N GLY A 73 4.54 -5.79 12.96
CA GLY A 73 5.83 -6.42 12.75
C GLY A 73 6.97 -5.57 13.25
N ALA A 74 6.89 -4.27 13.02
CA ALA A 74 7.92 -3.35 13.51
C ALA A 74 7.94 -3.31 15.03
N ARG A 75 6.74 -3.29 15.63
CA ARG A 75 6.65 -3.27 17.08
C ARG A 75 7.25 -4.53 17.68
N LYS A 76 6.99 -5.67 17.05
CA LYS A 76 7.56 -6.90 17.55
C LYS A 76 9.07 -6.89 17.49
N ARG A 77 9.62 -6.34 16.41
CA ARG A 77 11.08 -6.26 16.31
C ARG A 77 11.67 -5.37 17.38
N VAL A 78 10.98 -4.28 17.71
CA VAL A 78 11.45 -3.41 18.77
C VAL A 78 11.39 -4.14 20.11
N GLU A 79 10.30 -4.84 20.35
CA GLU A 79 10.13 -5.59 21.58
C GLU A 79 11.20 -6.65 21.72
N ASP A 80 11.48 -7.36 20.63
CA ASP A 80 12.51 -8.39 20.66
C ASP A 80 13.87 -7.80 20.94
N ALA A 81 14.17 -6.66 20.32
CA ALA A 81 15.43 -6.00 20.55
C ALA A 81 15.57 -5.54 21.99
N LEU A 82 14.49 -5.03 22.57
CA LEU A 82 14.53 -4.61 23.96
C LEU A 82 14.68 -5.78 24.90
N ALA A 83 14.07 -6.90 24.57
CA ALA A 83 14.19 -8.09 25.41
C ALA A 83 15.60 -8.63 25.37
N ALA A 84 16.22 -8.66 24.19
CA ALA A 84 17.60 -9.08 24.07
C ALA A 84 18.50 -8.08 24.74
N GLY A 85 18.24 -6.85 24.43
CA GLY A 85 18.68 -5.71 25.15
C GLY A 85 20.14 -5.52 25.38
N PRO A 86 20.42 -4.58 26.20
CA PRO A 86 21.79 -4.23 26.50
C PRO A 86 22.54 -5.36 27.24
N GLY A 87 21.79 -6.22 27.89
CA GLY A 87 22.43 -7.32 28.57
C GLY A 87 23.19 -8.21 27.65
N GLU A 88 22.71 -8.37 26.46
CA GLU A 88 23.38 -9.20 25.52
C GLU A 88 24.65 -8.64 25.05
N GLU A 89 24.69 -7.33 24.93
CA GLU A 89 25.85 -6.69 24.43
C GLU A 89 26.93 -6.62 25.48
N ALA A 90 26.52 -6.62 26.68
CA ALA A 90 27.49 -6.57 27.76
C ALA A 90 28.21 -7.88 27.89
#